data_ecf4ed2df405c26c0fd29db77d1a5715
#
_entry.id   ecf4ed2df405c26c0fd29db77d1a5715
#
_cell.length_a   1.000
_cell.length_b   1.000
_cell.length_c   1.000
_cell.angle_alpha   90.00
_cell.angle_beta   90.00
_cell.angle_gamma   90.00
#
_symmetry.space_group_name_H-M   'P 1'
#
loop_
_entity.id
_entity.type
_entity.pdbx_description
1 polymer ?
#
loop_
_entity_poly.entity_id
_entity_poly.type
_entity_poly.pdbx_seq_one_letter_code
_entity_poly.pdbx_strand_id
1 'polypeptide(L)'
;MRAALFAFSRGSCVTARRVMAALPEAAFVCYTMERFQEPEFLPLDKAVYGVSFSSMDALIFVGACGIAVREIAPYIQSKKTDPAVLCIDEAGRFVIPLLSGHIGGANALAVELAEKLGATAVVTTATDVRGKFSVDAWAARHGCVISDMGLAKAVSAAILEGDIPLCSQFSLPAPLPEGTFAGESGPLGVFIGWRTKAYFARTLRLIPRVLRVGIGCRRGISAEAVVRAVQTVFAENGLDTAAICGVCSIDLKQDEAGLLAACEKNNWPVHFYTAQQLRGVAGDFTPSDFVRSVTGVDNVCERAALLDAEKLIVQKTARDGVTVAVAAEHWEVRFG
;
A
#
# COMPACT_ATOMS: atom_id res chain seq x y z
N MET A 1 8.55 7.94 6.26
CA MET A 1 8.07 7.25 7.48
C MET A 1 8.08 8.22 8.65
N ARG A 2 7.02 8.24 9.47
CA ARG A 2 6.96 8.99 10.76
C ARG A 2 7.19 7.99 11.89
N ALA A 3 8.14 8.27 12.78
CA ALA A 3 8.47 7.34 13.85
C ALA A 3 8.54 8.02 15.21
N ALA A 4 8.02 7.37 16.26
CA ALA A 4 8.25 7.75 17.63
C ALA A 4 9.39 6.90 18.24
N LEU A 5 10.34 7.56 18.91
CA LEU A 5 11.48 6.91 19.52
C LEU A 5 11.49 7.18 21.03
N PHE A 6 11.61 6.12 21.84
CA PHE A 6 11.54 6.17 23.28
C PHE A 6 12.84 5.70 23.90
N ALA A 7 13.49 6.58 24.69
CA ALA A 7 14.74 6.30 25.38
C ALA A 7 14.57 6.45 26.91
N PHE A 8 15.15 5.54 27.68
CA PHE A 8 14.89 5.43 29.13
C PHE A 8 16.12 5.67 30.01
N SER A 9 17.29 5.92 29.39
CA SER A 9 18.55 6.18 30.05
C SER A 9 19.44 7.06 29.18
N ARG A 10 20.55 7.56 29.73
CA ARG A 10 21.55 8.28 28.92
C ARG A 10 22.16 7.42 27.80
N GLY A 11 22.42 6.14 28.08
CA GLY A 11 22.92 5.20 27.07
C GLY A 11 21.90 4.97 25.96
N SER A 12 20.61 4.84 26.31
CA SER A 12 19.55 4.71 25.31
C SER A 12 19.35 5.98 24.48
N CYS A 13 19.60 7.19 25.00
CA CYS A 13 19.59 8.43 24.20
C CYS A 13 20.73 8.44 23.16
N VAL A 14 21.91 7.91 23.52
CA VAL A 14 23.04 7.77 22.56
C VAL A 14 22.65 6.82 21.43
N THR A 15 22.10 5.66 21.74
CA THR A 15 21.63 4.70 20.74
C THR A 15 20.47 5.24 19.91
N ALA A 16 19.58 6.00 20.50
CA ALA A 16 18.49 6.69 19.80
C ALA A 16 19.02 7.63 18.70
N ARG A 17 20.07 8.41 18.99
CA ARG A 17 20.72 9.27 17.97
C ARG A 17 21.34 8.46 16.83
N ARG A 18 21.94 7.31 17.13
CA ARG A 18 22.45 6.40 16.10
C ARG A 18 21.32 5.89 15.20
N VAL A 19 20.14 5.58 15.77
CA VAL A 19 18.95 5.17 15.00
C VAL A 19 18.48 6.32 14.09
N MET A 20 18.39 7.54 14.61
CA MET A 20 18.02 8.70 13.79
C MET A 20 19.00 8.94 12.64
N ALA A 21 20.29 8.85 12.91
CA ALA A 21 21.33 8.99 11.88
C ALA A 21 21.29 7.86 10.84
N ALA A 22 20.87 6.66 11.22
CA ALA A 22 20.73 5.52 10.32
C ALA A 22 19.53 5.63 9.37
N LEU A 23 18.49 6.44 9.71
CA LEU A 23 17.28 6.63 8.92
C LEU A 23 17.01 8.12 8.65
N PRO A 24 17.87 8.82 7.87
CA PRO A 24 17.78 10.27 7.68
C PRO A 24 16.49 10.72 6.96
N GLU A 25 15.84 9.82 6.22
CA GLU A 25 14.57 10.08 5.51
C GLU A 25 13.33 9.92 6.41
N ALA A 26 13.50 9.49 7.66
CA ALA A 26 12.39 9.35 8.59
C ALA A 26 12.20 10.62 9.43
N ALA A 27 10.94 10.99 9.63
CA ALA A 27 10.57 12.08 10.55
C ALA A 27 10.40 11.50 11.96
N PHE A 28 11.32 11.86 12.87
CA PHE A 28 11.31 11.37 14.23
C PHE A 28 10.68 12.35 15.23
N VAL A 29 9.91 11.80 16.19
CA VAL A 29 9.58 12.45 17.45
C VAL A 29 10.21 11.61 18.57
N CYS A 30 11.14 12.19 19.32
CA CYS A 30 11.93 11.46 20.31
C CYS A 30 11.50 11.83 21.73
N TYR A 31 11.36 10.83 22.59
CA TYR A 31 10.94 11.00 23.98
C TYR A 31 11.95 10.38 24.94
N THR A 32 12.21 11.06 26.06
CA THR A 32 13.01 10.52 27.16
C THR A 32 12.47 10.95 28.51
N MET A 33 12.89 10.27 29.55
CA MET A 33 12.54 10.67 30.93
C MET A 33 13.09 12.06 31.25
N GLU A 34 12.34 12.88 31.95
CA GLU A 34 12.68 14.28 32.32
C GLU A 34 14.11 14.44 32.82
N ARG A 35 14.59 13.52 33.65
CA ARG A 35 15.97 13.52 34.24
C ARG A 35 17.09 13.30 33.19
N PHE A 36 16.76 12.90 31.96
CA PHE A 36 17.69 12.66 30.83
C PHE A 36 17.40 13.55 29.65
N GLN A 37 16.52 14.56 29.80
CA GLN A 37 16.09 15.46 28.74
C GLN A 37 17.28 16.20 28.15
N GLU A 38 17.32 16.23 26.82
CA GLU A 38 18.26 16.95 25.98
C GLU A 38 17.46 17.65 24.84
N PRO A 39 18.03 18.63 24.16
CA PRO A 39 17.26 19.49 23.22
C PRO A 39 16.42 18.76 22.19
N GLU A 40 16.87 17.59 21.69
CA GLU A 40 16.17 16.80 20.67
C GLU A 40 15.13 15.83 21.24
N PHE A 41 15.01 15.72 22.56
CA PHE A 41 14.07 14.82 23.22
C PHE A 41 12.98 15.59 23.97
N LEU A 42 11.73 15.19 23.75
CA LEU A 42 10.59 15.65 24.52
C LEU A 42 10.46 14.86 25.84
N PRO A 43 9.83 15.43 26.87
CA PRO A 43 9.58 14.70 28.10
C PRO A 43 8.62 13.53 27.84
N LEU A 44 8.97 12.37 28.42
CA LEU A 44 8.18 11.15 28.30
C LEU A 44 7.02 11.16 29.30
N ASP A 45 5.79 11.27 28.82
CA ASP A 45 4.56 11.07 29.53
C ASP A 45 3.88 9.78 29.06
N LYS A 46 3.10 9.11 29.93
CA LYS A 46 2.36 7.90 29.55
C LYS A 46 1.37 8.12 28.41
N ALA A 47 0.79 9.30 28.31
CA ALA A 47 -0.16 9.63 27.23
C ALA A 47 0.47 9.58 25.83
N VAL A 48 1.78 9.82 25.70
CA VAL A 48 2.45 9.85 24.38
C VAL A 48 2.49 8.49 23.70
N TYR A 49 2.43 7.38 24.46
CA TYR A 49 2.41 6.04 23.85
C TYR A 49 1.16 5.81 23.02
N GLY A 50 -0.02 6.15 23.55
CA GLY A 50 -1.29 6.00 22.82
C GLY A 50 -1.39 6.93 21.62
N VAL A 51 -0.97 8.18 21.76
CA VAL A 51 -0.93 9.15 20.65
C VAL A 51 0.03 8.65 19.55
N SER A 52 1.23 8.22 19.93
CA SER A 52 2.21 7.69 18.97
C SER A 52 1.72 6.41 18.29
N PHE A 53 1.09 5.50 19.04
CA PHE A 53 0.57 4.25 18.50
C PHE A 53 -0.51 4.46 17.44
N SER A 54 -1.32 5.50 17.57
CA SER A 54 -2.40 5.81 16.62
C SER A 54 -1.98 6.70 15.44
N SER A 55 -0.86 7.41 15.54
CA SER A 55 -0.51 8.45 14.56
C SER A 55 0.83 8.24 13.83
N MET A 56 1.70 7.34 14.33
CA MET A 56 3.00 7.07 13.75
C MET A 56 2.99 5.77 12.94
N ASP A 57 3.90 5.67 11.98
CA ASP A 57 4.09 4.47 11.17
C ASP A 57 4.93 3.44 11.94
N ALA A 58 5.83 3.91 12.83
CA ALA A 58 6.67 3.04 13.67
C ALA A 58 6.89 3.60 15.08
N LEU A 59 7.01 2.69 16.07
CA LEU A 59 7.45 2.95 17.42
C LEU A 59 8.75 2.20 17.69
N ILE A 60 9.79 2.91 18.10
CA ILE A 60 11.10 2.33 18.40
C ILE A 60 11.46 2.58 19.86
N PHE A 61 11.57 1.50 20.62
CA PHE A 61 11.94 1.53 22.03
C PHE A 61 13.41 1.18 22.18
N VAL A 62 14.21 2.08 22.75
CA VAL A 62 15.60 1.78 23.09
C VAL A 62 15.69 1.45 24.57
N GLY A 63 15.67 0.15 24.88
CA GLY A 63 15.63 -0.36 26.25
C GLY A 63 15.16 -1.81 26.36
N ALA A 64 14.55 -2.17 27.47
CA ALA A 64 14.06 -3.54 27.68
C ALA A 64 12.74 -3.82 26.95
N CYS A 65 12.63 -4.96 26.24
CA CYS A 65 11.41 -5.39 25.56
C CYS A 65 10.17 -5.37 26.47
N GLY A 66 10.32 -5.72 27.77
CA GLY A 66 9.23 -5.72 28.72
C GLY A 66 8.63 -4.33 28.99
N ILE A 67 9.39 -3.26 28.80
CA ILE A 67 8.87 -1.88 28.85
C ILE A 67 8.00 -1.66 27.64
N ALA A 68 8.54 -1.89 26.43
CA ALA A 68 7.80 -1.71 25.19
C ALA A 68 6.46 -2.47 25.21
N VAL A 69 6.49 -3.76 25.57
CA VAL A 69 5.28 -4.61 25.62
C VAL A 69 4.23 -4.05 26.58
N ARG A 70 4.61 -3.61 27.80
CA ARG A 70 3.64 -3.06 28.77
C ARG A 70 3.02 -1.76 28.30
N GLU A 71 3.83 -0.89 27.67
CA GLU A 71 3.35 0.42 27.25
C GLU A 71 2.47 0.35 26.01
N ILE A 72 2.69 -0.60 25.09
CA ILE A 72 1.84 -0.75 23.90
C ILE A 72 0.61 -1.64 24.11
N ALA A 73 0.64 -2.56 25.09
CA ALA A 73 -0.42 -3.56 25.29
C ALA A 73 -1.86 -2.99 25.31
N PRO A 74 -2.14 -1.83 25.93
CA PRO A 74 -3.49 -1.24 25.96
C PRO A 74 -4.00 -0.80 24.58
N TYR A 75 -3.13 -0.62 23.58
CA TYR A 75 -3.45 -0.01 22.30
C TYR A 75 -3.48 -1.02 21.15
N ILE A 76 -3.02 -2.26 21.38
CA ILE A 76 -2.96 -3.31 20.35
C ILE A 76 -4.36 -3.70 19.92
N GLN A 77 -4.64 -3.63 18.60
CA GLN A 77 -5.94 -3.91 18.02
C GLN A 77 -5.86 -4.95 16.90
N SER A 78 -5.05 -4.72 15.87
CA SER A 78 -5.01 -5.56 14.69
C SER A 78 -3.68 -5.46 13.95
N LYS A 79 -3.14 -6.60 13.54
CA LYS A 79 -1.95 -6.65 12.68
C LYS A 79 -2.08 -5.91 11.33
N LYS A 80 -3.28 -5.44 10.99
CA LYS A 80 -3.54 -4.68 9.76
C LYS A 80 -3.36 -3.18 9.94
N THR A 81 -3.58 -2.69 11.14
CA THR A 81 -3.66 -1.26 11.45
C THR A 81 -2.61 -0.81 12.45
N ASP A 82 -2.11 -1.74 13.28
CA ASP A 82 -1.13 -1.41 14.30
C ASP A 82 0.22 -1.05 13.66
N PRO A 83 0.91 -0.03 14.16
CA PRO A 83 2.19 0.41 13.63
C PRO A 83 3.28 -0.66 13.82
N ALA A 84 4.39 -0.52 13.10
CA ALA A 84 5.59 -1.28 13.38
C ALA A 84 6.10 -0.98 14.80
N VAL A 85 6.37 -2.00 15.61
CA VAL A 85 6.99 -1.79 16.93
C VAL A 85 8.30 -2.57 17.01
N LEU A 86 9.38 -1.86 17.30
CA LEU A 86 10.71 -2.41 17.47
C LEU A 86 11.24 -2.10 18.88
N CYS A 87 12.05 -3.01 19.39
CA CYS A 87 12.87 -2.79 20.56
C CYS A 87 14.34 -2.96 20.20
N ILE A 88 15.17 -2.03 20.67
CA ILE A 88 16.63 -2.06 20.49
C ILE A 88 17.23 -2.08 21.89
N ASP A 89 18.18 -2.95 22.18
CA ASP A 89 18.88 -2.93 23.45
C ASP A 89 19.71 -1.65 23.62
N GLU A 90 19.97 -1.23 24.85
CA GLU A 90 20.66 0.04 25.12
C GLU A 90 22.00 0.18 24.42
N ALA A 91 22.71 -0.92 24.22
CA ALA A 91 23.99 -0.93 23.51
C ALA A 91 23.87 -0.93 21.98
N GLY A 92 22.64 -1.09 21.47
CA GLY A 92 22.38 -1.13 20.03
C GLY A 92 22.94 -2.37 19.34
N ARG A 93 22.96 -3.53 20.02
CA ARG A 93 23.46 -4.81 19.49
C ARG A 93 22.38 -5.66 18.86
N PHE A 94 21.13 -5.50 19.30
CA PHE A 94 20.00 -6.28 18.86
C PHE A 94 18.86 -5.36 18.43
N VAL A 95 18.26 -5.62 17.29
CA VAL A 95 17.02 -4.97 16.81
C VAL A 95 15.95 -6.02 16.73
N ILE A 96 14.91 -5.89 17.58
CA ILE A 96 13.90 -6.90 17.82
C ILE A 96 12.54 -6.39 17.39
N PRO A 97 11.94 -6.89 16.31
CA PRO A 97 10.56 -6.56 15.94
C PRO A 97 9.60 -7.22 16.94
N LEU A 98 8.76 -6.42 17.60
CA LEU A 98 7.81 -6.88 18.62
C LEU A 98 6.39 -7.03 18.07
N LEU A 99 5.98 -6.13 17.16
CA LEU A 99 4.60 -6.08 16.63
C LEU A 99 4.61 -5.69 15.16
N SER A 100 3.60 -6.17 14.42
CA SER A 100 3.37 -5.83 13.00
C SER A 100 4.55 -6.15 12.08
N GLY A 101 5.13 -7.34 12.26
CA GLY A 101 6.34 -7.79 11.56
C GLY A 101 6.24 -7.71 10.04
N HIS A 102 5.15 -8.21 9.45
CA HIS A 102 4.95 -8.27 7.99
C HIS A 102 4.27 -7.00 7.45
N ILE A 103 2.94 -6.86 7.63
CA ILE A 103 2.14 -5.78 7.04
C ILE A 103 2.58 -4.40 7.55
N GLY A 104 2.86 -4.29 8.86
CA GLY A 104 3.37 -3.04 9.45
C GLY A 104 4.86 -2.80 9.17
N GLY A 105 5.59 -3.78 8.60
CA GLY A 105 6.97 -3.61 8.16
C GLY A 105 8.03 -3.71 9.25
N ALA A 106 7.70 -4.13 10.48
CA ALA A 106 8.67 -4.17 11.58
C ALA A 106 9.85 -5.11 11.32
N ASN A 107 9.65 -6.27 10.64
CA ASN A 107 10.73 -7.18 10.30
C ASN A 107 11.72 -6.55 9.31
N ALA A 108 11.20 -5.92 8.25
CA ALA A 108 12.03 -5.24 7.25
C ALA A 108 12.81 -4.07 7.87
N LEU A 109 12.14 -3.25 8.69
CA LEU A 109 12.77 -2.14 9.40
C LEU A 109 13.83 -2.63 10.40
N ALA A 110 13.61 -3.78 11.05
CA ALA A 110 14.59 -4.37 11.96
C ALA A 110 15.87 -4.82 11.23
N VAL A 111 15.73 -5.44 10.05
CA VAL A 111 16.86 -5.84 9.22
C VAL A 111 17.63 -4.62 8.73
N GLU A 112 16.94 -3.62 8.18
CA GLU A 112 17.56 -2.38 7.70
C GLU A 112 18.33 -1.65 8.79
N LEU A 113 17.71 -1.48 9.96
CA LEU A 113 18.37 -0.85 11.11
C LEU A 113 19.56 -1.65 11.61
N ALA A 114 19.45 -2.99 11.66
CA ALA A 114 20.52 -3.84 12.11
C ALA A 114 21.76 -3.71 11.19
N GLU A 115 21.57 -3.70 9.87
CA GLU A 115 22.65 -3.48 8.90
C GLU A 115 23.34 -2.12 9.12
N LYS A 116 22.55 -1.04 9.21
CA LYS A 116 23.08 0.32 9.35
C LYS A 116 23.75 0.58 10.70
N LEU A 117 23.32 -0.11 11.76
CA LEU A 117 23.86 0.03 13.12
C LEU A 117 25.03 -0.94 13.41
N GLY A 118 25.28 -1.93 12.55
CA GLY A 118 26.18 -3.05 12.82
C GLY A 118 25.65 -3.96 13.93
N ALA A 119 24.32 -4.12 14.00
CA ALA A 119 23.58 -4.89 15.01
C ALA A 119 23.09 -6.22 14.43
N THR A 120 22.42 -7.01 15.25
CA THR A 120 21.75 -8.25 14.86
C THR A 120 20.25 -8.05 14.88
N ALA A 121 19.55 -8.27 13.74
CA ALA A 121 18.11 -8.36 13.69
C ALA A 121 17.62 -9.70 14.29
N VAL A 122 16.69 -9.64 15.25
CA VAL A 122 16.15 -10.83 15.92
C VAL A 122 14.75 -11.12 15.38
N VAL A 123 14.67 -11.49 14.12
CA VAL A 123 13.39 -11.85 13.47
C VAL A 123 13.01 -13.28 13.83
N THR A 124 11.77 -13.48 14.32
CA THR A 124 11.30 -14.79 14.82
C THR A 124 10.15 -15.39 14.00
N THR A 125 9.68 -14.70 12.97
CA THR A 125 8.57 -15.15 12.14
C THR A 125 8.99 -16.35 11.30
N ALA A 126 8.20 -17.43 11.31
CA ALA A 126 8.58 -18.72 10.72
C ALA A 126 8.87 -18.63 9.20
N THR A 127 8.13 -17.81 8.46
CA THR A 127 8.38 -17.57 7.03
C THR A 127 9.72 -16.89 6.79
N ASP A 128 10.06 -15.87 7.57
CA ASP A 128 11.34 -15.17 7.43
C ASP A 128 12.52 -16.05 7.86
N VAL A 129 12.38 -16.78 8.98
CA VAL A 129 13.44 -17.70 9.47
C VAL A 129 13.75 -18.82 8.46
N ARG A 130 12.72 -19.29 7.72
CA ARG A 130 12.88 -20.31 6.68
C ARG A 130 13.15 -19.75 5.29
N GLY A 131 13.28 -18.43 5.14
CA GLY A 131 13.48 -17.76 3.84
C GLY A 131 12.31 -17.94 2.86
N LYS A 132 11.11 -18.32 3.34
CA LYS A 132 9.96 -18.60 2.50
C LYS A 132 9.21 -17.32 2.11
N PHE A 133 8.48 -17.37 0.99
CA PHE A 133 7.70 -16.24 0.49
C PHE A 133 6.64 -15.76 1.48
N SER A 134 6.82 -14.55 1.99
CA SER A 134 5.86 -13.88 2.85
C SER A 134 4.93 -13.02 2.00
N VAL A 135 3.74 -13.54 1.68
CA VAL A 135 2.79 -12.88 0.75
C VAL A 135 2.28 -11.54 1.27
N ASP A 136 2.11 -11.40 2.59
CA ASP A 136 1.63 -10.17 3.22
C ASP A 136 2.73 -9.11 3.31
N ALA A 137 3.96 -9.49 3.63
CA ALA A 137 5.12 -8.58 3.59
C ALA A 137 5.40 -8.10 2.16
N TRP A 138 5.35 -9.01 1.19
CA TRP A 138 5.54 -8.68 -0.22
C TRP A 138 4.46 -7.72 -0.72
N ALA A 139 3.19 -8.02 -0.43
CA ALA A 139 2.07 -7.17 -0.83
C ALA A 139 2.18 -5.76 -0.24
N ALA A 140 2.54 -5.63 1.04
CA ALA A 140 2.75 -4.35 1.70
C ALA A 140 3.87 -3.54 1.04
N ARG A 141 5.02 -4.18 0.78
CA ARG A 141 6.19 -3.53 0.14
C ARG A 141 5.89 -3.02 -1.27
N HIS A 142 5.03 -3.72 -2.01
CA HIS A 142 4.69 -3.38 -3.40
C HIS A 142 3.37 -2.62 -3.55
N GLY A 143 2.76 -2.16 -2.45
CA GLY A 143 1.50 -1.42 -2.47
C GLY A 143 0.31 -2.23 -3.00
N CYS A 144 0.39 -3.56 -2.93
CA CYS A 144 -0.68 -4.45 -3.37
C CYS A 144 -1.75 -4.64 -2.31
N VAL A 145 -3.01 -4.69 -2.73
CA VAL A 145 -4.13 -5.06 -1.88
C VAL A 145 -4.23 -6.58 -1.80
N ILE A 146 -4.36 -7.12 -0.60
CA ILE A 146 -4.60 -8.54 -0.35
C ILE A 146 -6.11 -8.79 -0.40
N SER A 147 -6.57 -9.63 -1.32
CA SER A 147 -8.00 -9.86 -1.53
C SER A 147 -8.71 -10.51 -0.34
N ASP A 148 -8.02 -11.36 0.41
CA ASP A 148 -8.55 -12.09 1.56
C ASP A 148 -7.44 -12.45 2.55
N MET A 149 -7.55 -11.94 3.78
CA MET A 149 -6.56 -12.19 4.83
C MET A 149 -6.63 -13.63 5.40
N GLY A 150 -7.77 -14.29 5.29
CA GLY A 150 -7.91 -15.70 5.65
C GLY A 150 -7.15 -16.57 4.66
N LEU A 151 -7.25 -16.26 3.36
CA LEU A 151 -6.47 -16.90 2.32
C LEU A 151 -4.97 -16.62 2.45
N ALA A 152 -4.58 -15.38 2.78
CA ALA A 152 -3.17 -15.05 3.03
C ALA A 152 -2.59 -15.89 4.17
N LYS A 153 -3.34 -16.08 5.26
CA LYS A 153 -2.98 -17.00 6.33
C LYS A 153 -2.83 -18.46 5.86
N ALA A 154 -3.80 -18.93 5.06
CA ALA A 154 -3.78 -20.30 4.54
C ALA A 154 -2.57 -20.54 3.60
N VAL A 155 -2.27 -19.56 2.75
CA VAL A 155 -1.09 -19.58 1.87
C VAL A 155 0.20 -19.59 2.70
N SER A 156 0.34 -18.71 3.70
CA SER A 156 1.53 -18.69 4.56
C SER A 156 1.74 -20.00 5.31
N ALA A 157 0.67 -20.65 5.75
CA ALA A 157 0.75 -21.98 6.38
C ALA A 157 1.17 -23.07 5.36
N ALA A 158 0.56 -23.06 4.16
CA ALA A 158 0.85 -24.04 3.12
C ALA A 158 2.31 -23.97 2.62
N ILE A 159 2.85 -22.75 2.46
CA ILE A 159 4.25 -22.52 2.05
C ILE A 159 5.26 -23.12 3.04
N LEU A 160 4.92 -23.21 4.33
CA LEU A 160 5.78 -23.83 5.33
C LEU A 160 5.83 -25.36 5.22
N GLU A 161 4.79 -25.97 4.63
CA GLU A 161 4.68 -27.41 4.46
C GLU A 161 5.11 -27.90 3.07
N GLY A 162 5.04 -27.01 2.05
CA GLY A 162 5.45 -27.35 0.68
C GLY A 162 5.28 -26.17 -0.27
N ASP A 163 5.74 -26.35 -1.50
CA ASP A 163 5.65 -25.29 -2.50
C ASP A 163 4.21 -25.19 -3.04
N ILE A 164 3.77 -23.94 -3.27
CA ILE A 164 2.44 -23.62 -3.82
C ILE A 164 2.55 -22.94 -5.19
N PRO A 165 1.54 -23.08 -6.06
CA PRO A 165 1.55 -22.43 -7.35
C PRO A 165 1.36 -20.91 -7.23
N LEU A 166 2.14 -20.19 -8.04
CA LEU A 166 2.08 -18.75 -8.21
C LEU A 166 1.95 -18.44 -9.69
N CYS A 167 0.97 -17.61 -10.05
CA CYS A 167 0.83 -17.06 -11.38
C CYS A 167 0.61 -15.55 -11.36
N SER A 168 0.77 -14.91 -12.49
CA SER A 168 0.63 -13.46 -12.62
C SER A 168 0.15 -13.10 -14.01
N GLN A 169 -0.57 -11.98 -14.13
CA GLN A 169 -0.82 -11.36 -15.44
C GLN A 169 0.38 -10.58 -15.98
N PHE A 170 1.42 -10.40 -15.19
CA PHE A 170 2.69 -9.79 -15.55
C PHE A 170 3.76 -10.88 -15.72
N SER A 171 4.85 -10.54 -16.38
CA SER A 171 6.01 -11.42 -16.43
C SER A 171 6.55 -11.67 -15.02
N LEU A 172 6.76 -12.95 -14.68
CA LEU A 172 7.37 -13.34 -13.42
C LEU A 172 8.89 -13.38 -13.58
N PRO A 173 9.65 -12.68 -12.75
CA PRO A 173 11.11 -12.78 -12.75
C PRO A 173 11.56 -14.13 -12.19
N ALA A 174 12.70 -14.61 -12.64
CA ALA A 174 13.36 -15.82 -12.11
C ALA A 174 14.60 -15.41 -11.28
N PRO A 175 14.89 -16.13 -10.18
CA PRO A 175 14.10 -17.24 -9.61
C PRO A 175 12.81 -16.76 -8.95
N LEU A 176 11.83 -17.64 -8.86
CA LEU A 176 10.65 -17.40 -8.02
C LEU A 176 11.03 -17.48 -6.53
N PRO A 177 10.23 -16.84 -5.65
CA PRO A 177 10.52 -16.87 -4.22
C PRO A 177 10.36 -18.29 -3.66
N GLU A 178 11.18 -18.61 -2.69
CA GLU A 178 11.22 -19.92 -2.02
C GLU A 178 9.85 -20.31 -1.45
N GLY A 179 9.41 -21.52 -1.70
CA GLY A 179 8.07 -22.00 -1.35
C GLY A 179 7.03 -21.77 -2.43
N THR A 180 7.44 -21.36 -3.65
CA THR A 180 6.52 -21.18 -4.77
C THR A 180 7.08 -21.79 -6.06
N PHE A 181 6.18 -22.14 -6.98
CA PHE A 181 6.51 -22.55 -8.35
C PHE A 181 5.52 -21.92 -9.34
N ALA A 182 5.94 -21.79 -10.60
CA ALA A 182 5.06 -21.27 -11.64
C ALA A 182 3.94 -22.27 -11.97
N GLY A 183 2.68 -21.85 -11.83
CA GLY A 183 1.54 -22.73 -12.10
C GLY A 183 0.21 -21.98 -12.08
N GLU A 184 -0.76 -22.46 -12.86
CA GLU A 184 -2.09 -21.85 -13.03
C GLU A 184 -3.24 -22.75 -12.54
N SER A 185 -2.93 -23.81 -11.81
CA SER A 185 -3.93 -24.74 -11.29
C SER A 185 -3.54 -25.33 -9.93
N GLY A 186 -4.52 -25.71 -9.14
CA GLY A 186 -4.31 -26.29 -7.82
C GLY A 186 -5.42 -25.96 -6.83
N PRO A 187 -5.38 -26.58 -5.63
CA PRO A 187 -6.39 -26.33 -4.58
C PRO A 187 -6.24 -24.97 -3.93
N LEU A 188 -5.01 -24.44 -3.84
CA LEU A 188 -4.67 -23.14 -3.27
C LEU A 188 -3.49 -22.57 -4.03
N GLY A 189 -3.51 -21.27 -4.34
CA GLY A 189 -2.38 -20.60 -4.99
C GLY A 189 -2.48 -19.09 -4.95
N VAL A 190 -1.43 -18.41 -5.41
CA VAL A 190 -1.31 -16.98 -5.45
C VAL A 190 -1.41 -16.47 -6.89
N PHE A 191 -2.24 -15.46 -7.11
CA PHE A 191 -2.32 -14.71 -8.35
C PHE A 191 -1.93 -13.25 -8.11
N ILE A 192 -1.01 -12.73 -8.92
CA ILE A 192 -0.60 -11.30 -8.89
C ILE A 192 -1.21 -10.60 -10.09
N GLY A 193 -2.14 -9.66 -9.85
CA GLY A 193 -2.78 -8.89 -10.93
C GLY A 193 -4.11 -8.28 -10.53
N TRP A 194 -4.65 -7.47 -11.43
CA TRP A 194 -5.94 -6.77 -11.25
C TRP A 194 -7.15 -7.52 -11.82
N ARG A 195 -6.94 -8.71 -12.43
CA ARG A 195 -8.05 -9.52 -12.96
C ARG A 195 -8.79 -10.27 -11.85
N THR A 196 -10.11 -10.39 -12.02
CA THR A 196 -10.98 -11.11 -11.06
C THR A 196 -11.04 -12.62 -11.33
N LYS A 197 -10.39 -13.12 -12.38
CA LYS A 197 -10.37 -14.54 -12.73
C LYS A 197 -9.80 -15.38 -11.58
N ALA A 198 -10.50 -16.46 -11.25
CA ALA A 198 -10.00 -17.47 -10.33
C ALA A 198 -9.13 -18.49 -11.10
N TYR A 199 -7.86 -18.61 -10.73
CA TYR A 199 -6.91 -19.57 -11.31
C TYR A 199 -6.87 -20.89 -10.53
N PHE A 200 -7.12 -20.81 -9.23
CA PHE A 200 -7.08 -21.94 -8.30
C PHE A 200 -8.44 -22.13 -7.65
N ALA A 201 -8.71 -23.29 -7.08
CA ALA A 201 -9.94 -23.51 -6.32
C ALA A 201 -10.10 -22.49 -5.18
N ARG A 202 -8.97 -22.10 -4.58
CA ARG A 202 -8.86 -20.98 -3.63
C ARG A 202 -7.72 -20.08 -4.09
N THR A 203 -8.06 -18.92 -4.68
CA THR A 203 -7.10 -17.98 -5.25
C THR A 203 -6.88 -16.82 -4.30
N LEU A 204 -5.67 -16.70 -3.72
CA LEU A 204 -5.23 -15.48 -3.07
C LEU A 204 -4.80 -14.49 -4.16
N ARG A 205 -5.48 -13.35 -4.26
CA ARG A 205 -5.10 -12.29 -5.19
C ARG A 205 -4.31 -11.21 -4.48
N LEU A 206 -3.13 -10.89 -5.02
CA LEU A 206 -2.32 -9.74 -4.66
C LEU A 206 -2.51 -8.70 -5.77
N ILE A 207 -3.23 -7.62 -5.46
CA ILE A 207 -3.79 -6.70 -6.45
C ILE A 207 -3.00 -5.39 -6.43
N PRO A 208 -2.15 -5.11 -7.43
CA PRO A 208 -1.44 -3.85 -7.52
C PRO A 208 -2.41 -2.70 -7.83
N ARG A 209 -2.23 -1.56 -7.18
CA ARG A 209 -3.01 -0.34 -7.44
C ARG A 209 -2.39 0.42 -8.59
N VAL A 210 -2.83 0.14 -9.80
CA VAL A 210 -2.23 0.65 -11.04
C VAL A 210 -3.26 1.04 -12.09
N LEU A 211 -4.57 0.94 -11.77
CA LEU A 211 -5.62 1.29 -12.73
C LEU A 211 -6.09 2.73 -12.51
N ARG A 212 -5.91 3.57 -13.54
CA ARG A 212 -6.48 4.92 -13.63
C ARG A 212 -7.83 4.87 -14.32
N VAL A 213 -8.81 5.48 -13.69
CA VAL A 213 -10.20 5.54 -14.19
C VAL A 213 -10.50 6.94 -14.68
N GLY A 214 -10.54 7.12 -15.98
CA GLY A 214 -10.96 8.38 -16.58
C GLY A 214 -12.47 8.49 -16.61
N ILE A 215 -13.00 9.58 -16.05
CA ILE A 215 -14.45 9.83 -15.96
C ILE A 215 -14.82 11.12 -16.67
N GLY A 216 -15.83 11.03 -17.56
CA GLY A 216 -16.62 12.17 -18.01
C GLY A 216 -18.05 12.02 -17.51
N CYS A 217 -18.69 13.10 -17.07
CA CYS A 217 -20.05 13.04 -16.61
C CYS A 217 -20.82 14.33 -16.93
N ARG A 218 -22.15 14.25 -16.99
CA ARG A 218 -23.02 15.44 -17.06
C ARG A 218 -22.98 16.19 -15.73
N ARG A 219 -23.32 17.48 -15.77
CA ARG A 219 -23.47 18.29 -14.55
C ARG A 219 -24.60 17.77 -13.66
N GLY A 220 -24.40 17.81 -12.34
CA GLY A 220 -25.36 17.35 -11.36
C GLY A 220 -25.52 15.82 -11.30
N ILE A 221 -24.52 15.06 -11.73
CA ILE A 221 -24.52 13.61 -11.59
C ILE A 221 -24.50 13.19 -10.12
N SER A 222 -25.22 12.13 -9.75
CA SER A 222 -25.16 11.61 -8.38
C SER A 222 -23.93 10.73 -8.15
N ALA A 223 -23.47 10.67 -6.90
CA ALA A 223 -22.35 9.81 -6.52
C ALA A 223 -22.63 8.33 -6.81
N GLU A 224 -23.85 7.87 -6.57
CA GLU A 224 -24.27 6.49 -6.83
C GLU A 224 -24.22 6.15 -8.33
N ALA A 225 -24.54 7.09 -9.21
CA ALA A 225 -24.46 6.87 -10.65
C ALA A 225 -22.99 6.70 -11.10
N VAL A 226 -22.07 7.52 -10.56
CA VAL A 226 -20.65 7.40 -10.82
C VAL A 226 -20.11 6.04 -10.33
N VAL A 227 -20.40 5.67 -9.08
CA VAL A 227 -19.96 4.39 -8.50
C VAL A 227 -20.50 3.21 -9.31
N ARG A 228 -21.80 3.20 -9.64
CA ARG A 228 -22.39 2.12 -10.45
C ARG A 228 -21.75 2.01 -11.83
N ALA A 229 -21.50 3.13 -12.50
CA ALA A 229 -20.86 3.12 -13.81
C ALA A 229 -19.46 2.50 -13.75
N VAL A 230 -18.64 2.88 -12.76
CA VAL A 230 -17.31 2.30 -12.55
C VAL A 230 -17.41 0.81 -12.24
N GLN A 231 -18.23 0.42 -11.26
CA GLN A 231 -18.40 -0.99 -10.87
C GLN A 231 -18.87 -1.87 -12.03
N THR A 232 -19.82 -1.38 -12.84
CA THR A 232 -20.34 -2.11 -14.01
C THR A 232 -19.23 -2.32 -15.05
N VAL A 233 -18.50 -1.25 -15.40
CA VAL A 233 -17.39 -1.34 -16.36
C VAL A 233 -16.32 -2.30 -15.88
N PHE A 234 -15.98 -2.25 -14.60
CA PHE A 234 -14.99 -3.17 -14.02
C PHE A 234 -15.47 -4.62 -14.05
N ALA A 235 -16.71 -4.88 -13.64
CA ALA A 235 -17.28 -6.23 -13.66
C ALA A 235 -17.35 -6.83 -15.06
N GLU A 236 -17.82 -6.06 -16.07
CA GLU A 236 -17.92 -6.50 -17.46
C GLU A 236 -16.56 -6.81 -18.09
N ASN A 237 -15.50 -6.15 -17.62
CA ASN A 237 -14.14 -6.35 -18.11
C ASN A 237 -13.28 -7.26 -17.21
N GLY A 238 -13.87 -7.87 -16.17
CA GLY A 238 -13.18 -8.76 -15.24
C GLY A 238 -12.02 -8.07 -14.50
N LEU A 239 -12.23 -6.78 -14.13
CA LEU A 239 -11.26 -5.98 -13.39
C LEU A 239 -11.68 -5.87 -11.93
N ASP A 240 -10.69 -5.79 -11.03
CA ASP A 240 -10.93 -5.57 -9.61
C ASP A 240 -10.85 -4.08 -9.27
N THR A 241 -11.88 -3.54 -8.64
CA THR A 241 -11.91 -2.13 -8.22
C THR A 241 -10.85 -1.79 -7.16
N ALA A 242 -10.32 -2.79 -6.44
CA ALA A 242 -9.20 -2.60 -5.52
C ALA A 242 -7.90 -2.19 -6.24
N ALA A 243 -7.81 -2.41 -7.56
CA ALA A 243 -6.68 -1.99 -8.38
C ALA A 243 -6.70 -0.49 -8.74
N ILE A 244 -7.77 0.24 -8.42
CA ILE A 244 -7.88 1.67 -8.73
C ILE A 244 -6.84 2.44 -7.90
N CYS A 245 -5.91 3.10 -8.59
CA CYS A 245 -4.95 4.04 -8.01
C CYS A 245 -5.43 5.49 -8.06
N GLY A 246 -6.32 5.83 -8.99
CA GLY A 246 -6.89 7.18 -9.10
C GLY A 246 -8.02 7.30 -10.11
N VAL A 247 -8.88 8.28 -9.88
CA VAL A 247 -9.92 8.74 -10.80
C VAL A 247 -9.44 10.03 -11.45
N CYS A 248 -9.59 10.13 -12.75
CA CYS A 248 -9.07 11.22 -13.57
C CYS A 248 -10.19 11.91 -14.36
N SER A 249 -10.20 13.23 -14.43
CA SER A 249 -11.17 13.99 -15.23
C SER A 249 -10.59 15.32 -15.71
N ILE A 250 -11.39 16.09 -16.43
CA ILE A 250 -11.04 17.45 -16.82
C ILE A 250 -11.30 18.43 -15.66
N ASP A 251 -10.53 19.52 -15.57
CA ASP A 251 -10.62 20.57 -14.55
C ASP A 251 -11.99 21.25 -14.47
N LEU A 252 -12.75 21.29 -15.58
CA LEU A 252 -14.14 21.73 -15.60
C LEU A 252 -15.09 20.91 -14.70
N LYS A 253 -14.60 19.80 -14.13
CA LYS A 253 -15.34 18.88 -13.22
C LYS A 253 -14.82 18.91 -11.79
N GLN A 254 -13.89 19.81 -11.46
CA GLN A 254 -13.31 19.93 -10.12
C GLN A 254 -14.33 20.32 -9.02
N ASP A 255 -15.47 20.89 -9.42
CA ASP A 255 -16.59 21.31 -8.56
C ASP A 255 -17.80 20.34 -8.65
N GLU A 256 -17.68 19.19 -9.34
CA GLU A 256 -18.78 18.26 -9.52
C GLU A 256 -18.99 17.41 -8.24
N ALA A 257 -19.93 17.84 -7.40
CA ALA A 257 -20.16 17.27 -6.06
C ALA A 257 -20.37 15.75 -6.08
N GLY A 258 -21.10 15.21 -7.06
CA GLY A 258 -21.34 13.76 -7.15
C GLY A 258 -20.09 12.97 -7.50
N LEU A 259 -19.20 13.50 -8.34
CA LEU A 259 -17.91 12.88 -8.65
C LEU A 259 -17.00 12.87 -7.42
N LEU A 260 -16.88 14.01 -6.73
CA LEU A 260 -16.05 14.15 -5.53
C LEU A 260 -16.54 13.23 -4.41
N ALA A 261 -17.86 13.20 -4.13
CA ALA A 261 -18.44 12.33 -3.12
C ALA A 261 -18.28 10.83 -3.44
N ALA A 262 -18.32 10.44 -4.73
CA ALA A 262 -18.06 9.08 -5.15
C ALA A 262 -16.59 8.69 -4.87
N CYS A 263 -15.65 9.58 -5.16
CA CYS A 263 -14.22 9.37 -4.93
C CYS A 263 -13.91 9.29 -3.42
N GLU A 264 -14.43 10.21 -2.63
CA GLU A 264 -14.24 10.23 -1.17
C GLU A 264 -14.78 8.94 -0.51
N LYS A 265 -16.02 8.55 -0.82
CA LYS A 265 -16.66 7.36 -0.27
C LYS A 265 -15.89 6.07 -0.55
N ASN A 266 -15.19 5.99 -1.67
CA ASN A 266 -14.46 4.79 -2.09
C ASN A 266 -12.94 4.90 -1.87
N ASN A 267 -12.45 5.99 -1.27
CA ASN A 267 -11.04 6.29 -1.11
C ASN A 267 -10.27 6.24 -2.45
N TRP A 268 -10.87 6.75 -3.52
CA TRP A 268 -10.22 6.92 -4.82
C TRP A 268 -9.59 8.30 -4.89
N PRO A 269 -8.27 8.44 -4.98
CA PRO A 269 -7.62 9.72 -5.26
C PRO A 269 -8.19 10.32 -6.56
N VAL A 270 -8.43 11.63 -6.59
CA VAL A 270 -8.97 12.28 -7.79
C VAL A 270 -7.96 13.28 -8.35
N HIS A 271 -7.80 13.26 -9.66
CA HIS A 271 -6.88 14.12 -10.42
C HIS A 271 -7.64 14.84 -11.52
N PHE A 272 -7.41 16.16 -11.64
CA PHE A 272 -8.01 16.99 -12.67
C PHE A 272 -6.95 17.54 -13.60
N TYR A 273 -7.19 17.46 -14.90
CA TYR A 273 -6.26 17.91 -15.94
C TYR A 273 -6.90 18.99 -16.80
N THR A 274 -6.09 19.94 -17.25
CA THR A 274 -6.54 20.99 -18.18
C THR A 274 -6.83 20.43 -19.57
N ALA A 275 -7.67 21.10 -20.33
CA ALA A 275 -7.93 20.76 -21.73
C ALA A 275 -6.63 20.71 -22.56
N GLN A 276 -5.64 21.56 -22.24
CA GLN A 276 -4.34 21.56 -22.92
C GLN A 276 -3.56 20.28 -22.66
N GLN A 277 -3.48 19.82 -21.40
CA GLN A 277 -2.82 18.56 -21.05
C GLN A 277 -3.49 17.39 -21.76
N LEU A 278 -4.83 17.31 -21.74
CA LEU A 278 -5.57 16.23 -22.37
C LEU A 278 -5.39 16.19 -23.90
N ARG A 279 -5.29 17.34 -24.56
CA ARG A 279 -4.99 17.40 -26.01
C ARG A 279 -3.61 16.87 -26.36
N GLY A 280 -2.65 17.01 -25.43
CA GLY A 280 -1.28 16.52 -25.61
C GLY A 280 -1.14 14.99 -25.54
N VAL A 281 -2.14 14.26 -25.05
CA VAL A 281 -2.10 12.80 -24.95
C VAL A 281 -2.23 12.19 -26.36
N ALA A 282 -1.21 11.43 -26.77
CA ALA A 282 -1.21 10.72 -28.05
C ALA A 282 -1.99 9.40 -27.94
N GLY A 283 -2.70 9.01 -28.98
CA GLY A 283 -3.44 7.75 -29.08
C GLY A 283 -4.68 7.87 -29.95
N ASP A 284 -5.28 6.71 -30.26
CA ASP A 284 -6.55 6.63 -30.97
C ASP A 284 -7.68 6.62 -29.94
N PHE A 285 -8.48 7.70 -29.92
CA PHE A 285 -9.55 7.88 -28.95
C PHE A 285 -10.91 7.92 -29.62
N THR A 286 -11.95 7.51 -28.90
CA THR A 286 -13.34 7.56 -29.37
C THR A 286 -13.82 9.02 -29.40
N PRO A 287 -13.95 9.67 -30.56
CA PRO A 287 -14.28 11.10 -30.62
C PRO A 287 -15.71 11.39 -30.18
N SER A 288 -15.95 12.63 -29.74
CA SER A 288 -17.27 13.15 -29.42
C SER A 288 -17.32 14.64 -29.72
N ASP A 289 -18.11 15.01 -30.73
CA ASP A 289 -18.25 16.41 -31.15
C ASP A 289 -18.91 17.26 -30.03
N PHE A 290 -19.85 16.68 -29.30
CA PHE A 290 -20.45 17.34 -28.13
C PHE A 290 -19.40 17.65 -27.06
N VAL A 291 -18.56 16.68 -26.71
CA VAL A 291 -17.50 16.89 -25.71
C VAL A 291 -16.51 17.93 -26.23
N ARG A 292 -16.13 17.88 -27.51
CA ARG A 292 -15.22 18.85 -28.14
C ARG A 292 -15.79 20.28 -28.07
N SER A 293 -17.08 20.46 -28.32
CA SER A 293 -17.70 21.81 -28.28
C SER A 293 -17.73 22.42 -26.88
N VAL A 294 -17.82 21.58 -25.84
CA VAL A 294 -17.92 22.02 -24.43
C VAL A 294 -16.54 22.17 -23.77
N THR A 295 -15.62 21.26 -24.05
CA THR A 295 -14.34 21.14 -23.33
C THR A 295 -13.13 21.50 -24.16
N GLY A 296 -13.29 21.65 -25.48
CA GLY A 296 -12.18 21.83 -26.43
C GLY A 296 -11.35 20.55 -26.67
N VAL A 297 -11.79 19.40 -26.15
CA VAL A 297 -11.15 18.07 -26.27
C VAL A 297 -12.18 17.08 -26.78
N ASP A 298 -11.84 16.25 -27.77
CA ASP A 298 -12.74 15.28 -28.38
C ASP A 298 -13.08 14.08 -27.49
N ASN A 299 -12.24 13.79 -26.51
CA ASN A 299 -12.42 12.71 -25.53
C ASN A 299 -11.75 13.06 -24.20
N VAL A 300 -12.54 13.18 -23.16
CA VAL A 300 -12.03 13.48 -21.80
C VAL A 300 -11.64 12.20 -21.08
N CYS A 301 -12.50 11.17 -21.03
CA CYS A 301 -12.29 10.03 -20.14
C CYS A 301 -11.07 9.18 -20.57
N GLU A 302 -10.92 8.85 -21.85
CA GLU A 302 -9.77 8.04 -22.30
C GLU A 302 -8.45 8.81 -22.15
N ARG A 303 -8.43 10.09 -22.55
CA ARG A 303 -7.24 10.94 -22.43
C ARG A 303 -6.85 11.17 -20.98
N ALA A 304 -7.82 11.41 -20.09
CA ALA A 304 -7.55 11.59 -18.67
C ALA A 304 -7.06 10.28 -18.00
N ALA A 305 -7.60 9.12 -18.40
CA ALA A 305 -7.10 7.84 -17.91
C ALA A 305 -5.65 7.58 -18.36
N LEU A 306 -5.32 7.93 -19.62
CA LEU A 306 -4.04 7.57 -20.24
C LEU A 306 -2.92 8.57 -19.95
N LEU A 307 -3.20 9.81 -19.50
CA LEU A 307 -2.21 10.88 -19.39
C LEU A 307 -0.99 10.49 -18.55
N ASP A 308 -1.19 9.81 -17.43
CA ASP A 308 -0.12 9.31 -16.56
C ASP A 308 -0.09 7.76 -16.52
N ALA A 309 -0.54 7.11 -17.59
CA ALA A 309 -0.56 5.65 -17.70
C ALA A 309 0.11 5.17 -18.97
N GLU A 310 0.44 3.88 -19.02
CA GLU A 310 1.16 3.29 -20.16
C GLU A 310 0.21 2.86 -21.29
N LYS A 311 -0.94 2.29 -20.92
CA LYS A 311 -1.86 1.75 -21.93
C LYS A 311 -3.33 1.79 -21.51
N LEU A 312 -4.20 2.00 -22.49
CA LEU A 312 -5.64 1.90 -22.32
C LEU A 312 -6.05 0.42 -22.21
N ILE A 313 -6.79 0.08 -21.14
CA ILE A 313 -7.28 -1.28 -20.87
C ILE A 313 -8.75 -1.42 -21.29
N VAL A 314 -9.54 -0.37 -21.04
CA VAL A 314 -10.95 -0.30 -21.44
C VAL A 314 -11.19 1.03 -22.11
N GLN A 315 -11.67 0.98 -23.34
CA GLN A 315 -12.09 2.16 -24.10
C GLN A 315 -13.35 2.77 -23.48
N LYS A 316 -13.65 4.01 -23.88
CA LYS A 316 -14.81 4.76 -23.44
C LYS A 316 -16.10 3.95 -23.48
N THR A 317 -16.70 3.76 -22.32
CA THR A 317 -18.02 3.17 -22.15
C THR A 317 -18.96 4.22 -21.56
N ALA A 318 -20.12 4.45 -22.14
CA ALA A 318 -21.10 5.44 -21.69
C ALA A 318 -22.31 4.75 -21.04
N ARG A 319 -22.67 5.16 -19.81
CA ARG A 319 -23.82 4.65 -19.07
C ARG A 319 -24.42 5.76 -18.19
N ASP A 320 -25.70 5.96 -18.25
CA ASP A 320 -26.49 6.82 -17.34
C ASP A 320 -25.92 8.24 -17.17
N GLY A 321 -25.35 8.82 -18.21
CA GLY A 321 -24.73 10.15 -18.19
C GLY A 321 -23.32 10.19 -17.59
N VAL A 322 -22.70 9.03 -17.43
CA VAL A 322 -21.26 8.87 -17.08
C VAL A 322 -20.54 8.14 -18.20
N THR A 323 -19.37 8.61 -18.55
CA THR A 323 -18.43 7.90 -19.42
C THR A 323 -17.23 7.46 -18.59
N VAL A 324 -16.83 6.20 -18.76
CA VAL A 324 -15.73 5.57 -18.04
C VAL A 324 -14.74 4.98 -19.05
N ALA A 325 -13.46 5.21 -18.82
CA ALA A 325 -12.36 4.52 -19.48
C ALA A 325 -11.34 4.07 -18.44
N VAL A 326 -10.58 3.03 -18.71
CA VAL A 326 -9.58 2.51 -17.76
C VAL A 326 -8.24 2.37 -18.46
N ALA A 327 -7.19 2.91 -17.86
CA ALA A 327 -5.80 2.73 -18.27
C ALA A 327 -4.98 2.12 -17.15
N ALA A 328 -3.87 1.48 -17.50
CA ALA A 328 -2.94 0.91 -16.53
C ALA A 328 -1.62 1.66 -16.53
N GLU A 329 -1.12 1.97 -15.35
CA GLU A 329 0.25 2.45 -15.13
C GLU A 329 1.25 1.31 -15.39
N HIS A 330 2.51 1.68 -15.65
CA HIS A 330 3.59 0.70 -15.70
C HIS A 330 3.81 0.05 -14.34
N TRP A 331 3.84 -1.27 -14.31
CA TRP A 331 4.11 -2.01 -13.09
C TRP A 331 4.70 -3.39 -13.39
N GLU A 332 5.63 -3.84 -12.57
CA GLU A 332 6.35 -5.09 -12.71
C GLU A 332 6.36 -5.88 -11.41
N VAL A 333 6.38 -7.20 -11.52
CA VAL A 333 6.62 -8.08 -10.38
C VAL A 333 8.11 -8.07 -10.05
N ARG A 334 8.45 -7.80 -8.78
CA ARG A 334 9.80 -7.89 -8.24
C ARG A 334 9.77 -8.67 -6.94
N PHE A 335 10.71 -9.58 -6.73
CA PHE A 335 10.79 -10.42 -5.54
C PHE A 335 11.98 -10.09 -4.62
N GLY A 336 12.71 -9.05 -4.90
CA GLY A 336 13.85 -8.56 -4.13
C GLY A 336 13.57 -7.24 -3.43
#